data_61b307456ce7be3ea3f4161b0f32147a
#
_entry.id   61b307456ce7be3ea3f4161b0f32147a
#
_cell.length_a   1.000
_cell.length_b   1.000
_cell.length_c   1.000
_cell.angle_alpha   90.00
_cell.angle_beta   90.00
_cell.angle_gamma   90.00
#
_symmetry.space_group_name_H-M   'P 1'
#
loop_
_entity.id
_entity.type
_entity.pdbx_description
1 polymer ?
#
loop_
_entity_poly.entity_id
_entity_poly.type
_entity_poly.pdbx_seq_one_letter_code
_entity_poly.pdbx_strand_id
1 'polypeptide(L)'
;MSVFIVSTASQAQDSKASSPAGLQTSIVRLYPNPATSVINFDFQKAYSQGYSIQIFNAILGRKMYDAGNLPERTVINLTDFSRGIYIYQLKDKTGRMVESGKFQVAK
;
A
#
# COMPACT_ATOMS: atom_id res chain seq x y z
N MET A 1 -42.51 -12.22 1.63
CA MET A 1 -41.90 -12.16 1.61
C MET A 1 -41.12 -11.75 1.52
N SER A 2 -41.01 -11.78 1.62
CA SER A 2 -40.06 -11.51 1.59
C SER A 2 -39.12 -11.22 1.60
N VAL A 3 -39.11 -11.24 1.62
CA VAL A 3 -38.14 -11.15 1.66
C VAL A 3 -37.24 -10.83 1.50
N PHE A 4 -37.27 -10.96 1.53
CA PHE A 4 -36.34 -10.81 1.53
C PHE A 4 -35.39 -10.40 1.53
N ILE A 5 -35.50 -10.42 1.63
CA ILE A 5 -34.62 -10.14 1.72
C ILE A 5 -33.64 -9.90 1.66
N VAL A 6 -33.62 -10.00 1.64
CA VAL A 6 -32.61 -9.91 1.66
C VAL A 6 -31.68 -9.54 1.49
N SER A 7 -31.63 -9.68 1.41
CA SER A 7 -30.68 -9.49 1.31
C SER A 7 -29.83 -9.07 1.28
N THR A 8 -29.77 -9.11 1.33
CA THR A 8 -28.86 -8.86 1.36
C THR A 8 -27.96 -8.62 1.36
N ALA A 9 -27.87 -8.75 1.35
CA ALA A 9 -26.91 -8.72 1.37
C ALA A 9 -26.06 -8.52 1.25
N SER A 10 -26.05 -8.62 1.23
CA SER A 10 -25.16 -8.70 1.10
C SER A 10 -24.31 -8.39 0.87
N GLN A 11 -24.29 -8.34 0.91
CA GLN A 11 -23.44 -8.33 0.69
C GLN A 11 -22.63 -7.87 0.55
N ALA A 12 -22.70 -7.85 0.75
CA ALA A 12 -21.87 -7.67 0.68
C ALA A 12 -21.09 -7.34 0.62
N GLN A 13 -20.96 -7.38 0.83
CA GLN A 13 -20.18 -7.41 0.73
C GLN A 13 -19.53 -7.18 0.32
N ASP A 14 -19.65 -7.24 0.45
CA ASP A 14 -18.89 -7.27 0.04
C ASP A 14 -18.26 -6.94 -0.32
N SER A 15 -18.32 -6.94 -0.12
CA SER A 15 -17.55 -6.84 -0.38
C SER A 15 -16.86 -6.75 -0.48
N LYS A 16 -16.72 -6.89 -0.31
CA LYS A 16 -15.94 -7.09 -0.37
C LYS A 16 -15.40 -7.08 -0.77
N ALA A 17 -15.35 -7.11 -0.72
CA ALA A 17 -14.61 -7.33 -1.10
C ALA A 17 -14.15 -7.37 -1.50
N SER A 18 -13.96 -7.47 -1.50
CA SER A 18 -13.23 -7.70 -1.93
C SER A 18 -12.69 -7.89 -2.36
N SER A 19 -12.45 -7.97 -2.43
CA SER A 19 -11.66 -8.24 -2.87
C SER A 19 -11.27 -8.48 -3.09
N PRO A 20 -11.25 -8.85 -3.19
CA PRO A 20 -10.44 -9.05 -3.43
C PRO A 20 -9.88 -9.06 -3.74
N ALA A 21 -9.71 -9.12 -3.46
CA ALA A 21 -8.93 -9.06 -3.75
C ALA A 21 -8.37 -9.19 -4.30
N GLY A 22 -8.33 -9.32 -4.31
CA GLY A 22 -7.54 -9.45 -4.72
C GLY A 22 -7.32 -9.49 -5.67
N LEU A 23 -7.53 -9.72 -5.75
CA LEU A 23 -7.21 -9.65 -6.78
C LEU A 23 -6.79 -8.59 -7.37
N GLN A 24 -6.70 -7.91 -6.78
CA GLN A 24 -6.26 -6.96 -7.28
C GLN A 24 -5.14 -6.65 -7.45
N THR A 25 -5.12 -6.06 -7.62
CA THR A 25 -3.92 -5.97 -8.36
C THR A 25 -3.24 -4.71 -7.98
N SER A 26 -2.33 -4.88 -7.09
CA SER A 26 -1.49 -3.81 -6.62
C SER A 26 -0.60 -3.30 -7.75
N ILE A 27 -0.38 -1.99 -7.81
CA ILE A 27 0.51 -1.38 -8.77
C ILE A 27 1.96 -1.69 -8.39
N VAL A 28 2.26 -1.74 -7.10
CA VAL A 28 3.61 -2.02 -6.62
C VAL A 28 3.61 -3.30 -5.80
N ARG A 29 4.74 -3.98 -5.83
CA ARG A 29 5.00 -5.13 -5.00
C ARG A 29 6.05 -4.76 -3.95
N LEU A 30 5.76 -5.08 -2.69
CA LEU A 30 6.66 -4.82 -1.57
C LEU A 30 7.28 -6.13 -1.12
N TYR A 31 8.61 -6.13 -0.92
CA TYR A 31 9.26 -7.32 -0.39
C TYR A 31 10.62 -6.96 0.20
N PRO A 32 11.08 -7.70 1.20
CA PRO A 32 10.32 -8.68 1.97
C PRO A 32 9.32 -7.98 2.90
N ASN A 33 8.29 -8.71 3.29
CA ASN A 33 7.29 -8.20 4.23
C ASN A 33 6.88 -9.37 5.12
N PRO A 34 7.28 -9.40 6.39
CA PRO A 34 7.95 -8.32 7.15
C PRO A 34 9.36 -8.02 6.65
N ALA A 35 9.76 -6.77 6.77
CA ALA A 35 11.08 -6.30 6.36
C ALA A 35 11.94 -6.06 7.59
N THR A 36 13.26 -6.13 7.41
CA THR A 36 14.18 -5.86 8.51
C THR A 36 15.10 -4.69 8.23
N SER A 37 15.97 -4.79 7.25
CA SER A 37 16.95 -3.74 6.96
C SER A 37 16.59 -2.90 5.74
N VAL A 38 15.93 -3.49 4.76
CA VAL A 38 15.49 -2.76 3.57
C VAL A 38 14.13 -3.30 3.14
N ILE A 39 13.42 -2.50 2.36
CA ILE A 39 12.22 -2.95 1.66
C ILE A 39 12.29 -2.47 0.22
N ASN A 40 11.86 -3.33 -0.69
CA ASN A 40 11.83 -3.02 -2.11
C ASN A 40 10.40 -2.71 -2.53
N PHE A 41 10.27 -1.67 -3.36
CA PHE A 41 9.01 -1.33 -4.00
C PHE A 41 9.21 -1.46 -5.49
N ASP A 42 8.60 -2.48 -6.09
CA ASP A 42 8.72 -2.73 -7.52
C ASP A 42 7.39 -2.46 -8.21
N PHE A 43 7.39 -1.58 -9.19
CA PHE A 43 6.19 -1.38 -10.00
C PHE A 43 5.95 -2.63 -10.83
N GLN A 44 4.74 -3.17 -10.73
CA GLN A 44 4.34 -4.37 -11.46
C GLN A 44 3.67 -4.02 -12.77
N LYS A 45 3.09 -2.81 -12.84
CA LYS A 45 2.39 -2.35 -14.03
C LYS A 45 2.16 -0.86 -13.91
N ALA A 46 1.77 -0.24 -15.03
CA ALA A 46 1.38 1.16 -15.07
C ALA A 46 2.48 2.11 -14.61
N TYR A 47 3.75 1.68 -14.66
CA TYR A 47 4.84 2.57 -14.30
C TYR A 47 4.94 3.71 -15.31
N SER A 48 5.12 4.93 -14.79
CA SER A 48 5.51 6.09 -15.59
C SER A 48 6.31 7.02 -14.67
N GLN A 49 6.94 8.01 -15.25
CA GLN A 49 7.73 8.96 -14.47
C GLN A 49 6.83 9.84 -13.62
N GLY A 50 7.37 10.30 -12.50
CA GLY A 50 6.70 11.28 -11.67
C GLY A 50 5.95 10.71 -10.48
N TYR A 51 6.01 9.42 -10.27
CA TYR A 51 5.43 8.85 -9.04
C TYR A 51 6.21 9.28 -7.82
N SER A 52 5.49 9.43 -6.71
CA SER A 52 6.10 9.71 -5.42
C SER A 52 5.54 8.76 -4.37
N ILE A 53 6.29 8.55 -3.29
CA ILE A 53 5.87 7.69 -2.21
C ILE A 53 6.13 8.39 -0.87
N GLN A 54 5.16 8.28 0.03
CA GLN A 54 5.30 8.72 1.42
C GLN A 54 5.01 7.54 2.32
N ILE A 55 5.78 7.42 3.40
CA ILE A 55 5.62 6.33 4.37
C ILE A 55 5.41 6.93 5.75
N PHE A 56 4.39 6.45 6.45
CA PHE A 56 4.00 6.95 7.75
C PHE A 56 4.01 5.83 8.77
N ASN A 57 4.42 6.15 9.99
CA ASN A 57 4.22 5.23 11.12
C ASN A 57 2.73 5.14 11.39
N ALA A 58 2.19 3.90 11.43
CA ALA A 58 0.75 3.72 11.50
C ALA A 58 0.17 4.14 12.85
N ILE A 59 0.97 4.08 13.91
CA ILE A 59 0.49 4.43 15.26
C ILE A 59 0.64 5.91 15.52
N LEU A 60 1.79 6.47 15.17
CA LEU A 60 2.10 7.87 15.48
C LEU A 60 1.64 8.84 14.39
N GLY A 61 1.36 8.32 13.19
CA GLY A 61 1.01 9.18 12.06
C GLY A 61 2.18 10.00 11.53
N ARG A 62 3.38 9.69 11.97
CA ARG A 62 4.56 10.46 11.63
C ARG A 62 5.11 10.04 10.27
N LYS A 63 5.41 11.02 9.42
CA LYS A 63 6.01 10.73 8.12
C LYS A 63 7.48 10.35 8.32
N MET A 64 7.83 9.16 7.84
CA MET A 64 9.17 8.61 7.98
C MET A 64 9.96 8.69 6.70
N TYR A 65 9.30 8.82 5.55
CA TYR A 65 9.98 8.78 4.27
C TYR A 65 9.15 9.51 3.23
N ASP A 66 9.82 10.20 2.33
CA ASP A 66 9.15 10.96 1.29
C ASP A 66 10.12 11.07 0.11
N ALA A 67 9.72 10.55 -1.04
CA ALA A 67 10.56 10.60 -2.24
C ALA A 67 9.71 10.76 -3.47
N GLY A 68 10.17 11.61 -4.39
CA GLY A 68 9.53 11.81 -5.67
C GLY A 68 10.34 11.21 -6.80
N ASN A 69 9.78 11.26 -8.00
CA ASN A 69 10.42 10.75 -9.21
C ASN A 69 10.96 9.34 -9.03
N LEU A 70 10.10 8.44 -8.55
CA LEU A 70 10.52 7.08 -8.26
C LEU A 70 10.95 6.37 -9.54
N PRO A 71 12.06 5.61 -9.51
CA PRO A 71 12.35 4.67 -10.58
C PRO A 71 11.39 3.48 -10.50
N GLU A 72 11.42 2.63 -11.49
CA GLU A 72 10.53 1.47 -11.52
C GLU A 72 10.75 0.55 -10.33
N ARG A 73 11.97 0.51 -9.80
CA ARG A 73 12.30 -0.24 -8.59
C ARG A 73 12.95 0.71 -7.60
N THR A 74 12.44 0.72 -6.38
CA THR A 74 12.95 1.57 -5.32
C THR A 74 13.30 0.72 -4.11
N VAL A 75 14.50 0.93 -3.56
CA VAL A 75 14.95 0.26 -2.35
C VAL A 75 14.99 1.31 -1.25
N ILE A 76 14.32 1.03 -0.14
CA ILE A 76 14.25 1.95 0.98
C ILE A 76 14.99 1.34 2.15
N ASN A 77 15.95 2.10 2.68
CA ASN A 77 16.73 1.71 3.85
C ASN A 77 15.90 1.94 5.10
N LEU A 78 15.79 0.92 5.94
CA LEU A 78 14.93 0.97 7.13
C LEU A 78 15.73 1.20 8.42
N THR A 79 16.96 1.70 8.31
CA THR A 79 17.83 1.91 9.47
C THR A 79 17.13 2.75 10.54
N ASP A 80 16.43 3.79 10.14
CA ASP A 80 15.78 4.72 11.07
C ASP A 80 14.36 4.32 11.41
N PHE A 81 13.90 3.17 10.94
CA PHE A 81 12.55 2.70 11.21
C PHE A 81 12.58 1.75 12.40
N SER A 82 11.73 2.00 13.39
CA SER A 82 11.56 1.07 14.49
C SER A 82 10.65 -0.08 14.06
N ARG A 83 10.63 -1.13 14.86
CA ARG A 83 9.71 -2.23 14.63
C ARG A 83 8.27 -1.72 14.72
N GLY A 84 7.44 -2.11 13.78
CA GLY A 84 6.04 -1.70 13.78
C GLY A 84 5.41 -1.79 12.43
N ILE A 85 4.21 -1.22 12.33
CA ILE A 85 3.42 -1.20 11.11
C ILE A 85 3.55 0.19 10.48
N TYR A 86 3.71 0.20 9.18
CA TYR A 86 3.87 1.43 8.41
C TYR A 86 2.87 1.44 7.26
N ILE A 87 2.45 2.64 6.88
CA ILE A 87 1.51 2.85 5.78
C ILE A 87 2.24 3.61 4.70
N TYR A 88 2.19 3.09 3.47
CA TYR A 88 2.71 3.84 2.34
C TYR A 88 1.56 4.41 1.52
N GLN A 89 1.82 5.56 0.91
CA GLN A 89 0.90 6.20 -0.02
C GLN A 89 1.67 6.51 -1.30
N LEU A 90 1.16 6.01 -2.41
CA LEU A 90 1.75 6.20 -3.71
C LEU A 90 0.92 7.22 -4.49
N LYS A 91 1.59 8.26 -5.00
CA LYS A 91 0.91 9.32 -5.76
C LYS A 91 1.50 9.41 -7.16
N ASP A 92 0.65 9.73 -8.12
CA ASP A 92 1.12 9.94 -9.48
C ASP A 92 1.67 11.36 -9.65
N LYS A 93 2.10 11.70 -10.87
CA LYS A 93 2.73 12.99 -11.13
C LYS A 93 1.78 14.17 -10.92
N THR A 94 0.46 13.92 -10.90
CA THR A 94 -0.51 14.99 -10.64
C THR A 94 -0.75 15.19 -9.15
N GLY A 95 -0.14 14.37 -8.29
CA GLY A 95 -0.33 14.43 -6.85
C GLY A 95 -1.51 13.62 -6.35
N ARG A 96 -2.19 12.89 -7.23
CA ARG A 96 -3.34 12.09 -6.84
C ARG A 96 -2.87 10.75 -6.28
N MET A 97 -3.43 10.35 -5.15
CA MET A 97 -3.11 9.07 -4.55
C MET A 97 -3.70 7.94 -5.38
N VAL A 98 -2.85 7.04 -5.84
CA VAL A 98 -3.27 5.93 -6.69
C VAL A 98 -3.21 4.59 -5.96
N GLU A 99 -2.50 4.53 -4.85
CA GLU A 99 -2.43 3.29 -4.06
C GLU A 99 -2.01 3.62 -2.64
N SER A 100 -2.54 2.84 -1.69
CA SER A 100 -2.16 2.92 -0.29
C SER A 100 -2.11 1.50 0.24
N GLY A 101 -1.18 1.23 1.13
CA GLY A 101 -1.06 -0.10 1.71
C GLY A 101 -0.23 -0.08 2.98
N LYS A 102 -0.02 -1.27 3.55
CA LYS A 102 0.70 -1.43 4.80
C LYS A 102 1.84 -2.42 4.63
N PHE A 103 2.89 -2.23 5.43
CA PHE A 103 3.93 -3.24 5.56
C PHE A 103 4.44 -3.22 7.00
N GLN A 104 5.13 -4.28 7.36
CA GLN A 104 5.62 -4.46 8.71
C GLN A 104 7.14 -4.45 8.72
N VAL A 105 7.71 -3.76 9.70
CA VAL A 105 9.14 -3.81 10.01
C VAL A 105 9.32 -4.68 11.24
N ALA A 106 10.13 -5.73 11.10
CA ALA A 106 10.30 -6.77 12.12
C ALA A 106 11.77 -6.87 12.51
N LYS A 107 12.26 -5.87 13.20
CA LYS A 107 13.64 -5.86 13.67
C LYS A 107 13.79 -6.61 14.98
#